data_b8dfd095f38c2307d2eb080117aab46c
#
_entry.id   b8dfd095f38c2307d2eb080117aab46c
#
_cell.length_a   1.000
_cell.length_b   1.000
_cell.length_c   1.000
_cell.angle_alpha   90.00
_cell.angle_beta   90.00
_cell.angle_gamma   90.00
#
_symmetry.space_group_name_H-M   'P 1'
#
loop_
_entity.id
_entity.type
_entity.pdbx_description
1 polymer ?
#
loop_
_entity_poly.entity_id
_entity_poly.type
_entity_poly.pdbx_seq_one_letter_code
_entity_poly.pdbx_strand_id
1 'polypeptide(L)'
;MKLHKHRGQMSESLLTAAFIILSGGLQDAYTYLCRGKVFANAQTGNIVLCSAYLFDGQWRHSARYLIPVLSFLLGIFAAECIHRHFKYMEKVHWRQMIILAEIALLFAVGFLPQEANTFANAVVSFVCAMQVQTFRKVRGHAYARTMCIGNMRSGTEALCVYFHTHDREVLCKALTYFGVIGLFAIGAGLGALLSAHMAERGIWVSCALLAVSFFIMFIREEEKA
;
A
#
# COMPACT_ATOMS: atom_id res chain seq x y z
N MET A 1 12.37 -8.93 36.09
CA MET A 1 11.43 -8.20 35.23
C MET A 1 11.25 -9.03 33.96
N LYS A 2 10.14 -9.81 33.82
CA LYS A 2 9.92 -10.72 32.70
C LYS A 2 9.58 -9.90 31.46
N LEU A 3 10.46 -9.88 30.47
CA LEU A 3 10.21 -9.35 29.13
C LEU A 3 9.08 -10.18 28.50
N HIS A 4 7.88 -9.65 28.47
CA HIS A 4 6.80 -10.17 27.63
C HIS A 4 7.22 -10.02 26.18
N LYS A 5 7.74 -11.08 25.60
CA LYS A 5 7.97 -11.23 24.17
C LYS A 5 6.60 -11.13 23.49
N HIS A 6 6.20 -9.92 23.06
CA HIS A 6 5.04 -9.72 22.22
C HIS A 6 5.27 -10.53 20.93
N ARG A 7 4.70 -11.73 20.86
CA ARG A 7 4.59 -12.50 19.62
C ARG A 7 3.60 -11.75 18.72
N GLY A 8 4.11 -10.84 17.87
CA GLY A 8 3.30 -10.12 16.90
C GLY A 8 2.60 -11.09 15.93
N GLN A 9 1.39 -10.74 15.52
CA GLN A 9 0.68 -11.48 14.49
C GLN A 9 1.51 -11.52 13.20
N MET A 10 1.50 -12.64 12.48
CA MET A 10 2.34 -12.87 11.29
C MET A 10 2.05 -11.91 10.12
N SER A 11 0.83 -11.40 10.03
CA SER A 11 0.48 -10.30 9.12
C SER A 11 1.26 -9.00 9.40
N GLU A 12 1.95 -8.92 10.53
CA GLU A 12 2.86 -7.83 10.93
C GLU A 12 4.34 -8.20 10.70
N SER A 13 4.63 -9.32 10.04
CA SER A 13 6.02 -9.71 9.73
C SER A 13 6.65 -8.76 8.71
N LEU A 14 7.96 -8.53 8.84
CA LEU A 14 8.70 -7.71 7.88
C LEU A 14 8.64 -8.27 6.46
N LEU A 15 8.60 -9.60 6.30
CA LEU A 15 8.58 -10.22 4.99
C LEU A 15 7.25 -9.99 4.27
N THR A 16 6.12 -10.23 4.96
CA THR A 16 4.78 -9.90 4.41
C THR A 16 4.68 -8.41 4.08
N ALA A 17 5.18 -7.55 4.99
CA ALA A 17 5.21 -6.12 4.77
C ALA A 17 6.02 -5.73 3.53
N ALA A 18 7.18 -6.36 3.30
CA ALA A 18 8.04 -6.04 2.16
C ALA A 18 7.33 -6.24 0.82
N PHE A 19 6.65 -7.38 0.62
CA PHE A 19 5.90 -7.64 -0.61
C PHE A 19 4.73 -6.68 -0.81
N ILE A 20 4.02 -6.31 0.26
CA ILE A 20 2.93 -5.33 0.20
C ILE A 20 3.48 -3.93 -0.15
N ILE A 21 4.62 -3.53 0.44
CA ILE A 21 5.25 -2.23 0.16
C ILE A 21 5.74 -2.16 -1.29
N LEU A 22 6.40 -3.22 -1.78
CA LEU A 22 6.82 -3.33 -3.18
C LEU A 22 5.62 -3.21 -4.13
N SER A 23 4.51 -3.93 -3.82
CA SER A 23 3.26 -3.85 -4.57
C SER A 23 2.70 -2.43 -4.57
N GLY A 24 2.69 -1.73 -3.43
CA GLY A 24 2.19 -0.36 -3.33
C GLY A 24 3.00 0.63 -4.18
N GLY A 25 4.33 0.53 -4.18
CA GLY A 25 5.19 1.33 -5.05
C GLY A 25 4.97 1.05 -6.54
N LEU A 26 4.83 -0.24 -6.90
CA LEU A 26 4.52 -0.66 -8.27
C LEU A 26 3.18 -0.10 -8.74
N GLN A 27 2.14 -0.17 -7.93
CA GLN A 27 0.80 0.35 -8.24
C GLN A 27 0.82 1.86 -8.48
N ASP A 28 1.57 2.61 -7.67
CA ASP A 28 1.68 4.07 -7.81
C ASP A 28 2.41 4.46 -9.11
N ALA A 29 3.52 3.81 -9.43
CA ALA A 29 4.23 4.02 -10.69
C ALA A 29 3.40 3.59 -11.91
N TYR A 30 2.71 2.45 -11.84
CA TYR A 30 1.83 1.95 -12.88
C TYR A 30 0.72 2.96 -13.21
N THR A 31 -0.03 3.43 -12.20
CA THR A 31 -1.12 4.39 -12.45
C THR A 31 -0.59 5.71 -13.00
N TYR A 32 0.53 6.19 -12.50
CA TYR A 32 1.12 7.43 -12.98
C TYR A 32 1.68 7.33 -14.40
N LEU A 33 2.41 6.26 -14.72
CA LEU A 33 3.11 6.13 -16.00
C LEU A 33 2.23 5.52 -17.11
N CYS A 34 1.39 4.53 -16.78
CA CYS A 34 0.61 3.77 -17.74
C CYS A 34 -0.87 4.22 -17.80
N ARG A 35 -1.44 4.75 -16.71
CA ARG A 35 -2.88 5.06 -16.63
C ARG A 35 -3.17 6.56 -16.58
N GLY A 36 -2.28 7.37 -17.14
CA GLY A 36 -2.59 8.78 -17.42
C GLY A 36 -2.28 9.75 -16.29
N LYS A 37 -1.14 9.59 -15.61
CA LYS A 37 -0.56 10.58 -14.67
C LYS A 37 -1.37 10.81 -13.39
N VAL A 38 -2.06 9.78 -12.89
CA VAL A 38 -2.80 9.80 -11.64
C VAL A 38 -2.09 8.91 -10.63
N PHE A 39 -1.95 9.34 -9.38
CA PHE A 39 -1.37 8.53 -8.31
C PHE A 39 -2.42 7.64 -7.64
N ALA A 40 -2.07 6.39 -7.34
CA ALA A 40 -2.93 5.48 -6.57
C ALA A 40 -2.85 5.74 -5.06
N ASN A 41 -1.64 5.97 -4.53
CA ASN A 41 -1.38 6.20 -3.11
C ASN A 41 -1.11 7.68 -2.77
N ALA A 42 -0.43 8.42 -3.64
CA ALA A 42 -0.02 9.80 -3.39
C ALA A 42 -1.18 10.78 -3.57
N GLN A 43 -2.23 10.66 -2.74
CA GLN A 43 -3.48 11.43 -2.86
C GLN A 43 -3.26 12.94 -2.73
N THR A 44 -2.23 13.40 -2.02
CA THR A 44 -1.86 14.82 -1.97
C THR A 44 -1.60 15.39 -3.36
N GLY A 45 -0.89 14.64 -4.23
CA GLY A 45 -0.67 15.02 -5.62
C GLY A 45 -1.98 15.11 -6.40
N ASN A 46 -2.87 14.15 -6.24
CA ASN A 46 -4.20 14.16 -6.86
C ASN A 46 -5.04 15.37 -6.41
N ILE A 47 -5.03 15.69 -5.11
CA ILE A 47 -5.75 16.87 -4.57
C ILE A 47 -5.21 18.16 -5.18
N VAL A 48 -3.89 18.33 -5.28
CA VAL A 48 -3.26 19.51 -5.88
C VAL A 48 -3.67 19.67 -7.34
N LEU A 49 -3.56 18.58 -8.13
CA LEU A 49 -3.91 18.60 -9.55
C LEU A 49 -5.42 18.79 -9.78
N CYS A 50 -6.26 18.14 -8.94
CA CYS A 50 -7.71 18.36 -8.94
C CYS A 50 -8.05 19.84 -8.74
N SER A 51 -7.45 20.47 -7.71
CA SER A 51 -7.69 21.88 -7.40
C SER A 51 -7.18 22.79 -8.51
N ALA A 52 -5.99 22.57 -9.04
CA ALA A 52 -5.41 23.37 -10.12
C ALA A 52 -6.34 23.37 -11.35
N TYR A 53 -6.78 22.20 -11.82
CA TYR A 53 -7.70 22.12 -12.95
C TYR A 53 -9.10 22.67 -12.65
N LEU A 54 -9.56 22.58 -11.39
CA LEU A 54 -10.85 23.13 -10.98
C LEU A 54 -10.86 24.66 -11.11
N PHE A 55 -9.82 25.32 -10.59
CA PHE A 55 -9.69 26.76 -10.63
C PHE A 55 -9.37 27.30 -12.04
N ASP A 56 -8.80 26.46 -12.92
CA ASP A 56 -8.60 26.75 -14.34
C ASP A 56 -9.86 26.48 -15.21
N GLY A 57 -10.98 26.10 -14.59
CA GLY A 57 -12.26 25.84 -15.28
C GLY A 57 -12.29 24.51 -16.06
N GLN A 58 -11.27 23.66 -15.90
CA GLN A 58 -11.15 22.40 -16.62
C GLN A 58 -11.79 21.23 -15.85
N TRP A 59 -13.12 21.24 -15.69
CA TRP A 59 -13.90 20.31 -14.87
C TRP A 59 -13.65 18.82 -15.16
N ARG A 60 -13.50 18.47 -16.45
CA ARG A 60 -13.24 17.07 -16.86
C ARG A 60 -11.86 16.59 -16.36
N HIS A 61 -10.85 17.45 -16.43
CA HIS A 61 -9.52 17.13 -15.94
C HIS A 61 -9.49 17.08 -14.40
N SER A 62 -10.18 18.00 -13.75
CA SER A 62 -10.33 17.98 -12.29
C SER A 62 -11.00 16.69 -11.80
N ALA A 63 -12.11 16.26 -12.43
CA ALA A 63 -12.80 15.02 -12.08
C ALA A 63 -11.91 13.78 -12.18
N ARG A 64 -10.97 13.73 -13.12
CA ARG A 64 -10.02 12.64 -13.31
C ARG A 64 -9.14 12.40 -12.07
N TYR A 65 -8.83 13.45 -11.31
CA TYR A 65 -8.06 13.39 -10.07
C TYR A 65 -8.94 13.24 -8.84
N LEU A 66 -10.16 13.80 -8.86
CA LEU A 66 -11.12 13.70 -7.77
C LEU A 66 -11.64 12.28 -7.58
N ILE A 67 -11.94 11.56 -8.66
CA ILE A 67 -12.48 10.19 -8.62
C ILE A 67 -11.57 9.24 -7.85
N PRO A 68 -10.25 9.15 -8.09
CA PRO A 68 -9.32 8.35 -7.29
C PRO A 68 -9.28 8.74 -5.81
N VAL A 69 -9.37 10.02 -5.47
CA VAL A 69 -9.44 10.50 -4.08
C VAL A 69 -10.69 9.96 -3.38
N LEU A 70 -11.87 10.08 -4.03
CA LEU A 70 -13.12 9.54 -3.48
C LEU A 70 -13.07 8.01 -3.37
N SER A 71 -12.50 7.32 -4.37
CA SER A 71 -12.33 5.87 -4.35
C SER A 71 -11.40 5.44 -3.22
N PHE A 72 -10.35 6.20 -2.93
CA PHE A 72 -9.45 5.95 -1.80
C PHE A 72 -10.21 6.05 -0.46
N LEU A 73 -11.04 7.06 -0.26
CA LEU A 73 -11.88 7.19 0.93
C LEU A 73 -12.85 6.01 1.08
N LEU A 74 -13.48 5.59 -0.02
CA LEU A 74 -14.35 4.41 -0.04
C LEU A 74 -13.58 3.11 0.29
N GLY A 75 -12.35 2.97 -0.17
CA GLY A 75 -11.48 1.83 0.15
C GLY A 75 -11.14 1.74 1.64
N ILE A 76 -10.83 2.88 2.29
CA ILE A 76 -10.64 2.94 3.75
C ILE A 76 -11.92 2.51 4.46
N PHE A 77 -13.07 3.06 4.05
CA PHE A 77 -14.36 2.75 4.65
C PHE A 77 -14.70 1.27 4.50
N ALA A 78 -14.55 0.70 3.30
CA ALA A 78 -14.81 -0.72 3.05
C ALA A 78 -13.92 -1.64 3.90
N ALA A 79 -12.61 -1.35 3.98
CA ALA A 79 -11.69 -2.14 4.81
C ALA A 79 -12.04 -2.07 6.31
N GLU A 80 -12.48 -0.91 6.81
CA GLU A 80 -12.91 -0.76 8.18
C GLU A 80 -14.23 -1.51 8.46
N CYS A 81 -15.18 -1.51 7.53
CA CYS A 81 -16.41 -2.29 7.63
C CYS A 81 -16.11 -3.79 7.66
N ILE A 82 -15.23 -4.29 6.78
CA ILE A 82 -14.79 -5.68 6.75
C ILE A 82 -14.11 -6.03 8.08
N HIS A 83 -13.19 -5.19 8.56
CA HIS A 83 -12.53 -5.40 9.84
C HIS A 83 -13.52 -5.52 11.00
N ARG A 84 -14.49 -4.62 11.10
CA ARG A 84 -15.51 -4.65 12.19
C ARG A 84 -16.40 -5.89 12.13
N HIS A 85 -16.81 -6.29 10.92
CA HIS A 85 -17.69 -7.44 10.72
C HIS A 85 -16.98 -8.78 10.98
N PHE A 86 -15.75 -8.93 10.49
CA PHE A 86 -15.02 -10.22 10.52
C PHE A 86 -13.98 -10.33 11.64
N LYS A 87 -13.81 -9.32 12.50
CA LYS A 87 -12.80 -9.29 13.56
C LYS A 87 -12.89 -10.51 14.52
N TYR A 88 -14.07 -11.04 14.75
CA TYR A 88 -14.34 -12.12 15.70
C TYR A 88 -14.55 -13.49 15.05
N MET A 89 -14.36 -13.61 13.73
CA MET A 89 -14.49 -14.91 13.08
C MET A 89 -13.17 -15.70 13.21
N GLU A 90 -13.27 -16.90 13.83
CA GLU A 90 -12.09 -17.75 14.10
C GLU A 90 -11.52 -18.45 12.87
N LYS A 91 -12.34 -18.72 11.84
CA LYS A 91 -11.98 -19.59 10.70
C LYS A 91 -11.31 -18.89 9.52
N VAL A 92 -11.48 -17.58 9.33
CA VAL A 92 -10.93 -16.84 8.19
C VAL A 92 -10.35 -15.53 8.68
N HIS A 93 -9.06 -15.37 8.46
CA HIS A 93 -8.41 -14.11 8.84
C HIS A 93 -8.85 -12.99 7.88
N TRP A 94 -9.57 -11.99 8.39
CA TRP A 94 -10.11 -10.88 7.60
C TRP A 94 -9.09 -10.19 6.68
N ARG A 95 -7.79 -10.16 7.07
CA ARG A 95 -6.71 -9.60 6.27
C ARG A 95 -6.43 -10.41 5.00
N GLN A 96 -6.58 -11.75 5.06
CA GLN A 96 -6.43 -12.62 3.88
C GLN A 96 -7.58 -12.41 2.90
N MET A 97 -8.81 -12.22 3.39
CA MET A 97 -9.96 -11.89 2.53
C MET A 97 -9.72 -10.58 1.76
N ILE A 98 -9.17 -9.57 2.44
CA ILE A 98 -8.86 -8.29 1.80
C ILE A 98 -7.81 -8.49 0.70
N ILE A 99 -6.70 -9.21 0.96
CA ILE A 99 -5.69 -9.45 -0.09
C ILE A 99 -6.27 -10.22 -1.27
N LEU A 100 -7.15 -11.20 -1.06
CA LEU A 100 -7.81 -11.90 -2.16
C LEU A 100 -8.68 -10.96 -2.99
N ALA A 101 -9.47 -10.09 -2.35
CA ALA A 101 -10.27 -9.09 -3.03
C ALA A 101 -9.37 -8.11 -3.82
N GLU A 102 -8.25 -7.68 -3.25
CA GLU A 102 -7.27 -6.82 -3.90
C GLU A 102 -6.68 -7.49 -5.15
N ILE A 103 -6.25 -8.77 -5.05
CA ILE A 103 -5.72 -9.53 -6.18
C ILE A 103 -6.77 -9.63 -7.28
N ALA A 104 -8.02 -9.96 -6.96
CA ALA A 104 -9.09 -10.09 -7.94
C ALA A 104 -9.38 -8.76 -8.67
N LEU A 105 -9.43 -7.65 -7.92
CA LEU A 105 -9.66 -6.32 -8.49
C LEU A 105 -8.49 -5.88 -9.38
N LEU A 106 -7.25 -6.03 -8.93
CA LEU A 106 -6.06 -5.67 -9.71
C LEU A 106 -5.90 -6.56 -10.95
N PHE A 107 -6.24 -7.84 -10.84
CA PHE A 107 -6.23 -8.75 -11.98
C PHE A 107 -7.21 -8.29 -13.06
N ALA A 108 -8.44 -7.89 -12.67
CA ALA A 108 -9.42 -7.32 -13.59
C ALA A 108 -8.95 -6.01 -14.23
N VAL A 109 -8.23 -5.14 -13.48
CA VAL A 109 -7.66 -3.89 -14.02
C VAL A 109 -6.70 -4.14 -15.17
N GLY A 110 -5.94 -5.24 -15.16
CA GLY A 110 -5.01 -5.58 -16.23
C GLY A 110 -5.66 -5.86 -17.60
N PHE A 111 -6.97 -6.08 -17.66
CA PHE A 111 -7.74 -6.25 -18.90
C PHE A 111 -8.40 -4.95 -19.39
N LEU A 112 -8.40 -3.88 -18.58
CA LEU A 112 -9.03 -2.64 -18.95
C LEU A 112 -8.22 -1.88 -20.00
N PRO A 113 -8.85 -1.42 -21.10
CA PRO A 113 -8.18 -0.63 -22.12
C PRO A 113 -7.87 0.80 -21.63
N GLN A 114 -7.07 1.54 -22.40
CA GLN A 114 -6.65 2.92 -22.05
C GLN A 114 -7.80 3.90 -21.93
N GLU A 115 -8.90 3.69 -22.65
CA GLU A 115 -10.11 4.52 -22.58
C GLU A 115 -10.76 4.46 -21.18
N ALA A 116 -10.56 3.36 -20.46
CA ALA A 116 -11.08 3.13 -19.12
C ALA A 116 -10.11 3.57 -17.99
N ASN A 117 -9.09 4.39 -18.29
CA ASN A 117 -8.05 4.78 -17.33
C ASN A 117 -8.61 5.42 -16.04
N THR A 118 -9.67 6.23 -16.14
CA THR A 118 -10.29 6.83 -14.94
C THR A 118 -10.86 5.77 -14.01
N PHE A 119 -11.53 4.75 -14.58
CA PHE A 119 -12.06 3.63 -13.81
C PHE A 119 -10.94 2.74 -13.26
N ALA A 120 -9.92 2.43 -14.06
CA ALA A 120 -8.74 1.69 -13.61
C ALA A 120 -8.05 2.37 -12.43
N ASN A 121 -7.82 3.68 -12.51
CA ASN A 121 -7.22 4.48 -11.42
C ASN A 121 -8.11 4.49 -10.16
N ALA A 122 -9.43 4.56 -10.32
CA ALA A 122 -10.37 4.47 -9.20
C ALA A 122 -10.25 3.13 -8.48
N VAL A 123 -10.22 2.01 -9.22
CA VAL A 123 -10.09 0.67 -8.65
C VAL A 123 -8.74 0.50 -7.96
N VAL A 124 -7.63 0.91 -8.59
CA VAL A 124 -6.29 0.79 -7.97
C VAL A 124 -6.19 1.67 -6.73
N SER A 125 -6.73 2.89 -6.73
CA SER A 125 -6.75 3.75 -5.53
C SER A 125 -7.60 3.15 -4.40
N PHE A 126 -8.73 2.53 -4.72
CA PHE A 126 -9.55 1.79 -3.76
C PHE A 126 -8.77 0.64 -3.11
N VAL A 127 -8.08 -0.17 -3.91
CA VAL A 127 -7.22 -1.28 -3.45
C VAL A 127 -6.09 -0.76 -2.56
N CYS A 128 -5.37 0.28 -2.99
CA CYS A 128 -4.31 0.90 -2.21
C CYS A 128 -4.82 1.36 -0.82
N ALA A 129 -6.01 1.95 -0.78
CA ALA A 129 -6.64 2.39 0.47
C ALA A 129 -6.97 1.22 1.39
N MET A 130 -7.47 0.10 0.84
CA MET A 130 -7.72 -1.12 1.60
C MET A 130 -6.42 -1.66 2.21
N GLN A 131 -5.31 -1.67 1.46
CA GLN A 131 -3.98 -2.06 1.97
C GLN A 131 -3.52 -1.14 3.11
N VAL A 132 -3.62 0.17 2.93
CA VAL A 132 -3.23 1.16 3.95
C VAL A 132 -4.00 0.95 5.25
N GLN A 133 -5.31 0.73 5.16
CA GLN A 133 -6.17 0.53 6.32
C GLN A 133 -5.91 -0.80 7.02
N THR A 134 -5.67 -1.87 6.25
CA THR A 134 -5.53 -3.24 6.76
C THR A 134 -4.18 -3.48 7.42
N PHE A 135 -3.11 -2.93 6.84
CA PHE A 135 -1.73 -3.24 7.22
C PHE A 135 -1.00 -2.03 7.83
N ARG A 136 -1.59 -1.42 8.85
CA ARG A 136 -1.05 -0.23 9.51
C ARG A 136 0.15 -0.46 10.42
N LYS A 137 0.44 -1.71 10.83
CA LYS A 137 1.50 -2.03 11.79
C LYS A 137 2.52 -3.01 11.20
N VAL A 138 3.79 -2.82 11.57
CA VAL A 138 4.89 -3.78 11.36
C VAL A 138 5.60 -3.96 12.69
N ARG A 139 5.76 -5.20 13.16
CA ARG A 139 6.38 -5.52 14.47
C ARG A 139 5.79 -4.73 15.63
N GLY A 140 4.49 -4.45 15.62
CA GLY A 140 3.82 -3.68 16.68
C GLY A 140 3.97 -2.14 16.58
N HIS A 141 4.80 -1.63 15.68
CA HIS A 141 4.94 -0.19 15.43
C HIS A 141 4.03 0.26 14.29
N ALA A 142 3.46 1.46 14.42
CA ALA A 142 2.69 2.09 13.34
C ALA A 142 3.65 2.58 12.25
N TYR A 143 3.61 1.93 11.09
CA TYR A 143 4.33 2.36 9.89
C TYR A 143 3.32 2.69 8.81
N ALA A 144 3.49 3.85 8.19
CA ALA A 144 2.74 4.16 6.97
C ALA A 144 3.41 3.47 5.78
N ARG A 145 2.97 2.23 5.44
CA ARG A 145 3.63 1.37 4.43
C ARG A 145 3.77 2.00 3.04
N THR A 146 2.88 2.91 2.69
CA THR A 146 2.86 3.59 1.39
C THR A 146 3.03 5.11 1.49
N MET A 147 3.16 5.66 2.71
CA MET A 147 3.35 7.10 2.94
C MET A 147 4.82 7.40 3.24
N CYS A 148 5.58 7.74 2.21
CA CYS A 148 7.02 8.05 2.36
C CYS A 148 7.28 9.21 3.33
N ILE A 149 6.46 10.27 3.31
CA ILE A 149 6.66 11.47 4.15
C ILE A 149 6.61 11.13 5.65
N GLY A 150 5.61 10.36 6.09
CA GLY A 150 5.51 9.94 7.49
C GLY A 150 6.69 9.09 7.94
N ASN A 151 7.16 8.20 7.07
CA ASN A 151 8.33 7.36 7.34
C ASN A 151 9.63 8.17 7.34
N MET A 152 9.81 9.13 6.43
CA MET A 152 10.95 10.06 6.44
C MET A 152 11.04 10.81 7.76
N ARG A 153 9.92 11.41 8.20
CA ARG A 153 9.86 12.12 9.48
C ARG A 153 10.24 11.21 10.65
N SER A 154 9.55 10.10 10.82
CA SER A 154 9.77 9.19 11.95
C SER A 154 11.15 8.53 11.92
N GLY A 155 11.68 8.23 10.74
CA GLY A 155 13.03 7.69 10.56
C GLY A 155 14.10 8.70 10.95
N THR A 156 13.93 9.96 10.53
CA THR A 156 14.87 11.04 10.86
C THR A 156 14.82 11.40 12.35
N GLU A 157 13.62 11.46 12.95
CA GLU A 157 13.45 11.65 14.42
C GLU A 157 14.18 10.54 15.20
N ALA A 158 13.96 9.27 14.83
CA ALA A 158 14.62 8.14 15.47
C ALA A 158 16.15 8.18 15.29
N LEU A 159 16.63 8.57 14.11
CA LEU A 159 18.07 8.71 13.85
C LEU A 159 18.68 9.82 14.72
N CYS A 160 17.99 10.94 14.88
CA CYS A 160 18.41 12.04 15.75
C CYS A 160 18.52 11.58 17.21
N VAL A 161 17.53 10.83 17.71
CA VAL A 161 17.57 10.24 19.06
C VAL A 161 18.74 9.26 19.20
N TYR A 162 19.00 8.44 18.19
CA TYR A 162 20.13 7.52 18.19
C TYR A 162 21.49 8.23 18.34
N PHE A 163 21.70 9.36 17.68
CA PHE A 163 22.95 10.11 17.81
C PHE A 163 23.19 10.65 19.24
N HIS A 164 22.14 10.81 20.06
CA HIS A 164 22.25 11.24 21.43
C HIS A 164 22.35 10.08 22.44
N THR A 165 21.65 8.97 22.15
CA THR A 165 21.49 7.87 23.12
C THR A 165 22.40 6.67 22.82
N HIS A 166 22.86 6.56 21.57
CA HIS A 166 23.58 5.38 21.03
C HIS A 166 22.83 4.04 21.22
N ASP A 167 21.49 4.09 21.36
CA ASP A 167 20.65 2.93 21.56
C ASP A 167 20.42 2.19 20.23
N ARG A 168 20.84 0.93 20.18
CA ARG A 168 20.70 0.07 19.00
C ARG A 168 19.24 -0.22 18.63
N GLU A 169 18.32 -0.24 19.58
CA GLU A 169 16.90 -0.44 19.31
C GLU A 169 16.33 0.75 18.53
N VAL A 170 16.74 1.95 18.88
CA VAL A 170 16.37 3.20 18.20
C VAL A 170 16.94 3.22 16.77
N LEU A 171 18.19 2.77 16.59
CA LEU A 171 18.79 2.66 15.26
C LEU A 171 18.03 1.63 14.39
N CYS A 172 17.72 0.45 14.92
CA CYS A 172 16.93 -0.55 14.19
C CYS A 172 15.56 0.00 13.78
N LYS A 173 14.93 0.81 14.62
CA LYS A 173 13.68 1.50 14.30
C LYS A 173 13.85 2.49 13.15
N ALA A 174 14.89 3.34 13.19
CA ALA A 174 15.21 4.28 12.10
C ALA A 174 15.45 3.55 10.78
N LEU A 175 16.30 2.50 10.79
CA LEU A 175 16.60 1.69 9.61
C LEU A 175 15.36 1.01 9.03
N THR A 176 14.40 0.61 9.87
CA THR A 176 13.13 0.05 9.41
C THR A 176 12.31 1.08 8.64
N TYR A 177 12.22 2.33 9.11
CA TYR A 177 11.52 3.40 8.40
C TYR A 177 12.16 3.67 7.02
N PHE A 178 13.49 3.80 6.97
CA PHE A 178 14.20 4.00 5.69
C PHE A 178 14.12 2.76 4.79
N GLY A 179 14.11 1.56 5.36
CA GLY A 179 13.89 0.32 4.61
C GLY A 179 12.53 0.27 3.94
N VAL A 180 11.47 0.75 4.60
CA VAL A 180 10.12 0.89 4.00
C VAL A 180 10.17 1.82 2.79
N ILE A 181 10.82 2.97 2.90
CA ILE A 181 10.97 3.94 1.80
C ILE A 181 11.76 3.31 0.64
N GLY A 182 12.86 2.62 0.95
CA GLY A 182 13.69 1.93 -0.05
C GLY A 182 12.91 0.86 -0.80
N LEU A 183 12.14 0.02 -0.09
CA LEU A 183 11.29 -1.00 -0.71
C LEU A 183 10.19 -0.38 -1.59
N PHE A 184 9.56 0.71 -1.15
CA PHE A 184 8.59 1.44 -1.96
C PHE A 184 9.23 2.00 -3.25
N ALA A 185 10.41 2.59 -3.14
CA ALA A 185 11.15 3.12 -4.29
C ALA A 185 11.55 2.01 -5.28
N ILE A 186 12.00 0.84 -4.78
CA ILE A 186 12.27 -0.34 -5.62
C ILE A 186 10.98 -0.80 -6.32
N GLY A 187 9.86 -0.88 -5.59
CA GLY A 187 8.55 -1.22 -6.17
C GLY A 187 8.13 -0.25 -7.26
N ALA A 188 8.31 1.06 -7.05
CA ALA A 188 8.02 2.09 -8.05
C ALA A 188 8.93 1.97 -9.28
N GLY A 189 10.22 1.70 -9.09
CA GLY A 189 11.17 1.45 -10.19
C GLY A 189 10.77 0.21 -11.02
N LEU A 190 10.41 -0.89 -10.37
CA LEU A 190 9.86 -2.06 -11.04
C LEU A 190 8.57 -1.74 -11.79
N GLY A 191 7.65 -0.98 -11.19
CA GLY A 191 6.42 -0.53 -11.82
C GLY A 191 6.68 0.31 -13.08
N ALA A 192 7.68 1.17 -13.05
CA ALA A 192 8.10 1.96 -14.20
C ALA A 192 8.60 1.08 -15.35
N LEU A 193 9.51 0.13 -15.05
CA LEU A 193 10.05 -0.81 -16.03
C LEU A 193 8.94 -1.69 -16.63
N LEU A 194 8.06 -2.23 -15.80
CA LEU A 194 6.97 -3.09 -16.24
C LEU A 194 5.93 -2.34 -17.06
N SER A 195 5.62 -1.10 -16.70
CA SER A 195 4.71 -0.24 -17.48
C SER A 195 5.25 0.03 -18.88
N ALA A 196 6.57 0.18 -19.03
CA ALA A 196 7.22 0.38 -20.33
C ALA A 196 7.18 -0.87 -21.24
N HIS A 197 7.23 -2.09 -20.66
CA HIS A 197 7.33 -3.34 -21.42
C HIS A 197 6.01 -4.09 -21.54
N MET A 198 5.14 -4.00 -20.55
CA MET A 198 3.90 -4.78 -20.44
C MET A 198 2.63 -3.93 -20.52
N ALA A 199 2.76 -2.59 -20.57
CA ALA A 199 1.64 -1.65 -20.58
C ALA A 199 0.60 -1.99 -19.48
N GLU A 200 -0.68 -2.15 -19.84
CA GLU A 200 -1.77 -2.42 -18.90
C GLU A 200 -1.60 -3.68 -18.06
N ARG A 201 -0.91 -4.68 -18.61
CA ARG A 201 -0.69 -5.98 -17.95
C ARG A 201 0.39 -5.93 -16.88
N GLY A 202 1.19 -4.86 -16.80
CA GLY A 202 2.20 -4.67 -15.77
C GLY A 202 1.67 -4.75 -14.34
N ILE A 203 0.37 -4.46 -14.13
CA ILE A 203 -0.30 -4.58 -12.84
C ILE A 203 -0.36 -6.02 -12.30
N TRP A 204 -0.31 -7.04 -13.16
CA TRP A 204 -0.36 -8.44 -12.72
C TRP A 204 0.85 -8.87 -11.89
N VAL A 205 1.97 -8.17 -12.01
CA VAL A 205 3.12 -8.40 -11.12
C VAL A 205 2.78 -7.98 -9.68
N SER A 206 1.97 -6.92 -9.51
CA SER A 206 1.42 -6.57 -8.20
C SER A 206 0.56 -7.69 -7.62
N CYS A 207 -0.29 -8.34 -8.46
CA CYS A 207 -1.06 -9.52 -8.04
C CYS A 207 -0.15 -10.66 -7.56
N ALA A 208 0.96 -10.92 -8.27
CA ALA A 208 1.93 -11.95 -7.87
C ALA A 208 2.60 -11.62 -6.52
N LEU A 209 3.02 -10.36 -6.29
CA LEU A 209 3.58 -9.91 -5.02
C LEU A 209 2.58 -10.07 -3.86
N LEU A 210 1.32 -9.72 -4.09
CA LEU A 210 0.26 -9.89 -3.09
C LEU A 210 -0.05 -11.36 -2.83
N ALA A 211 -0.03 -12.22 -3.87
CA ALA A 211 -0.21 -13.66 -3.71
C ALA A 211 0.91 -14.26 -2.85
N VAL A 212 2.17 -13.86 -3.05
CA VAL A 212 3.28 -14.27 -2.16
C VAL A 212 3.00 -13.86 -0.72
N SER A 213 2.57 -12.60 -0.48
CA SER A 213 2.17 -12.14 0.86
C SER A 213 1.06 -13.00 1.47
N PHE A 214 0.05 -13.35 0.67
CA PHE A 214 -1.06 -14.20 1.09
C PHE A 214 -0.58 -15.57 1.56
N PHE A 215 0.24 -16.25 0.75
CA PHE A 215 0.77 -17.57 1.11
C PHE A 215 1.67 -17.54 2.34
N ILE A 216 2.52 -16.51 2.48
CA ILE A 216 3.36 -16.36 3.69
C ILE A 216 2.51 -16.25 4.95
N MET A 217 1.37 -15.54 4.89
CA MET A 217 0.46 -15.43 6.03
C MET A 217 -0.22 -16.76 6.34
N PHE A 218 -0.57 -17.56 5.31
CA PHE A 218 -1.26 -18.84 5.46
C PHE A 218 -0.35 -19.93 6.08
N ILE A 219 0.85 -20.14 5.52
CA ILE A 219 1.79 -21.18 5.95
C ILE A 219 2.14 -21.05 7.44
N ARG A 220 2.21 -19.85 7.96
CA ARG A 220 2.60 -19.60 9.36
C ARG A 220 1.44 -19.62 10.36
N GLU A 221 0.19 -19.64 9.92
CA GLU A 221 -0.96 -19.95 10.80
C GLU A 221 -1.03 -21.45 11.11
N GLU A 222 -0.69 -22.33 10.17
CA GLU A 222 -0.64 -23.78 10.39
C GLU A 222 0.43 -24.21 11.39
N GLU A 223 1.56 -23.52 11.49
CA GLU A 223 2.59 -23.81 12.51
C GLU A 223 2.16 -23.45 13.95
N LYS A 224 0.97 -22.85 14.14
CA LYS A 224 0.45 -22.42 15.44
C LYS A 224 -0.78 -23.21 15.93
N ALA A 225 -1.35 -24.04 15.06
CA ALA A 225 -2.46 -24.94 15.40
C ALA A 225 -1.92 -26.28 15.86
#